data_458edd0309243a1f810074457c796e03
#
_entry.id   458edd0309243a1f810074457c796e03
#
_cell.length_a   1.000
_cell.length_b   1.000
_cell.length_c   1.000
_cell.angle_alpha   90.00
_cell.angle_beta   90.00
_cell.angle_gamma   90.00
#
_symmetry.space_group_name_H-M   'P 1'
#
loop_
_entity.id
_entity.type
_entity.pdbx_description
1 polymer ?
#
loop_
_entity_poly.entity_id
_entity_poly.type
_entity_poly.pdbx_seq_one_letter_code
_entity_poly.pdbx_strand_id
1 'polypeptide(L)'
;MLKKDLLNLYEDAKSIHFSFIGLVKRNILISTLILIVYLSIFFVDPIVRDWFSKIHNNFFDFVFNIGHWYGKPYLTFTSFLLLYIGGILFSNNRIRESGWKIFEAFVLSGIIVTVIKSILGRWRPYTEHGNFAFYFLTFGPNDHLSLPSGDVAIAFAFSTVVAGFFDNKAWKIFWFSMAVLTALGRIYHDQHWLTDVILAAVISTCVGNVVNNNSRVNSELT
;
A
#
# COMPACT_ATOMS: atom_id res chain seq x y z
N MET A 1 -2.17 19.74 19.96
CA MET A 1 -1.73 18.38 19.60
C MET A 1 -2.48 17.87 18.37
N LEU A 2 -3.75 17.51 18.46
CA LEU A 2 -4.56 17.00 17.32
C LEU A 2 -4.59 17.96 16.12
N LYS A 3 -4.68 19.29 16.34
CA LYS A 3 -4.63 20.28 15.26
C LYS A 3 -3.33 20.22 14.46
N LYS A 4 -2.18 20.01 15.13
CA LYS A 4 -0.88 19.82 14.45
C LYS A 4 -0.88 18.54 13.63
N ASP A 5 -1.42 17.46 14.15
CA ASP A 5 -1.49 16.16 13.48
C ASP A 5 -2.36 16.24 12.22
N LEU A 6 -3.50 16.93 12.27
CA LEU A 6 -4.37 17.17 11.10
C LEU A 6 -3.73 18.09 10.05
N LEU A 7 -2.95 19.09 10.47
CA LEU A 7 -2.18 19.93 9.55
C LEU A 7 -1.10 19.13 8.83
N ASN A 8 -0.40 18.24 9.53
CA ASN A 8 0.59 17.37 8.91
C ASN A 8 -0.08 16.48 7.83
N LEU A 9 -1.22 15.86 8.13
CA LEU A 9 -1.98 15.07 7.16
C LEU A 9 -2.32 15.86 5.89
N TYR A 10 -2.74 17.11 6.04
CA TYR A 10 -3.06 17.99 4.91
C TYR A 10 -1.81 18.32 4.07
N GLU A 11 -0.69 18.68 4.73
CA GLU A 11 0.57 19.01 4.04
C GLU A 11 1.16 17.75 3.34
N ASP A 12 1.03 16.58 3.93
CA ASP A 12 1.47 15.33 3.31
C ASP A 12 0.60 14.97 2.09
N ALA A 13 -0.71 15.12 2.18
CA ALA A 13 -1.61 14.95 1.03
C ALA A 13 -1.25 15.89 -0.14
N LYS A 14 -0.97 17.15 0.18
CA LYS A 14 -0.52 18.16 -0.78
C LYS A 14 0.85 17.81 -1.39
N SER A 15 1.79 17.37 -0.55
CA SER A 15 3.14 16.96 -0.98
C SER A 15 3.10 15.75 -1.92
N ILE A 16 2.24 14.75 -1.64
CA ILE A 16 2.03 13.60 -2.52
C ILE A 16 1.54 14.06 -3.90
N HIS A 17 0.53 14.93 -3.92
CA HIS A 17 -0.03 15.47 -5.16
C HIS A 17 1.04 16.20 -6.00
N PHE A 18 1.81 17.10 -5.39
CA PHE A 18 2.85 17.85 -6.10
C PHE A 18 4.04 16.99 -6.51
N SER A 19 4.43 16.01 -5.69
CA SER A 19 5.51 15.07 -6.00
C SER A 19 5.16 14.22 -7.22
N PHE A 20 3.92 13.73 -7.31
CA PHE A 20 3.46 12.94 -8.45
C PHE A 20 3.47 13.77 -9.75
N ILE A 21 2.90 14.98 -9.72
CA ILE A 21 2.88 15.87 -10.89
C ILE A 21 4.31 16.27 -11.28
N GLY A 22 5.17 16.57 -10.29
CA GLY A 22 6.56 16.92 -10.52
C GLY A 22 7.37 15.80 -11.18
N LEU A 23 7.18 14.56 -10.76
CA LEU A 23 7.83 13.40 -11.38
C LEU A 23 7.43 13.25 -12.86
N VAL A 24 6.13 13.34 -13.14
CA VAL A 24 5.61 13.22 -14.52
C VAL A 24 6.13 14.35 -15.41
N LYS A 25 6.11 15.61 -14.93
CA LYS A 25 6.56 16.77 -15.71
C LYS A 25 8.08 16.80 -15.91
N ARG A 26 8.87 16.38 -14.90
CA ARG A 26 10.34 16.46 -14.94
C ARG A 26 10.95 15.51 -15.96
N ASN A 27 10.33 14.35 -16.21
CA ASN A 27 10.86 13.32 -17.11
C ASN A 27 9.73 12.55 -17.80
N ILE A 28 9.03 13.22 -18.71
CA ILE A 28 7.86 12.64 -19.40
C ILE A 28 8.22 11.33 -20.14
N LEU A 29 9.41 11.25 -20.74
CA LEU A 29 9.89 10.05 -21.43
C LEU A 29 10.02 8.86 -20.46
N ILE A 30 10.64 9.07 -19.30
CA ILE A 30 10.81 8.02 -18.29
C ILE A 30 9.44 7.61 -17.74
N SER A 31 8.55 8.56 -17.45
CA SER A 31 7.20 8.27 -16.97
C SER A 31 6.39 7.49 -17.99
N THR A 32 6.51 7.83 -19.28
CA THR A 32 5.87 7.09 -20.36
C THR A 32 6.43 5.68 -20.49
N LEU A 33 7.75 5.52 -20.39
CA LEU A 33 8.40 4.20 -20.43
C LEU A 33 7.94 3.32 -19.25
N ILE A 34 7.90 3.87 -18.03
CA ILE A 34 7.39 3.17 -16.83
C ILE A 34 5.94 2.73 -17.05
N LEU A 35 5.11 3.60 -17.62
CA LEU A 35 3.72 3.26 -17.93
C LEU A 35 3.62 2.14 -18.95
N ILE A 36 4.42 2.19 -20.04
CA ILE A 36 4.45 1.13 -21.06
C ILE A 36 4.88 -0.19 -20.45
N VAL A 37 5.95 -0.20 -19.64
CA VAL A 37 6.42 -1.40 -18.93
C VAL A 37 5.32 -1.93 -18.00
N TYR A 38 4.67 -1.07 -17.23
CA TYR A 38 3.58 -1.48 -16.35
C TYR A 38 2.42 -2.09 -17.14
N LEU A 39 1.99 -1.46 -18.24
CA LEU A 39 0.92 -1.99 -19.10
C LEU A 39 1.31 -3.33 -19.74
N SER A 40 2.60 -3.53 -20.05
CA SER A 40 3.09 -4.80 -20.58
C SER A 40 2.97 -5.95 -19.57
N ILE A 41 3.01 -5.67 -18.27
CA ILE A 41 2.85 -6.70 -17.21
C ILE A 41 1.44 -7.29 -17.21
N PHE A 42 0.42 -6.58 -17.73
CA PHE A 42 -0.93 -7.14 -17.86
C PHE A 42 -0.95 -8.44 -18.70
N PHE A 43 -0.08 -8.57 -19.68
CA PHE A 43 0.02 -9.81 -20.46
C PHE A 43 0.64 -10.98 -19.66
N VAL A 44 1.32 -10.67 -18.56
CA VAL A 44 1.92 -11.67 -17.65
C VAL A 44 0.93 -12.11 -16.55
N ASP A 45 -0.09 -11.31 -16.26
CA ASP A 45 -1.09 -11.61 -15.22
C ASP A 45 -1.66 -13.03 -15.30
N PRO A 46 -2.16 -13.53 -16.47
CA PRO A 46 -2.73 -14.88 -16.54
C PRO A 46 -1.67 -15.98 -16.32
N ILE A 47 -0.43 -15.74 -16.78
CA ILE A 47 0.68 -16.70 -16.62
C ILE A 47 1.02 -16.87 -15.14
N VAL A 48 1.11 -15.76 -14.42
CA VAL A 48 1.39 -15.78 -12.98
C VAL A 48 0.24 -16.43 -12.20
N ARG A 49 -1.01 -16.10 -12.54
CA ARG A 49 -2.19 -16.74 -11.96
C ARG A 49 -2.16 -18.25 -12.13
N ASP A 50 -1.93 -18.74 -13.37
CA ASP A 50 -1.84 -20.16 -13.68
C ASP A 50 -0.70 -20.86 -12.91
N TRP A 51 0.45 -20.18 -12.76
CA TRP A 51 1.55 -20.73 -11.97
C TRP A 51 1.17 -20.87 -10.49
N PHE A 52 0.56 -19.85 -9.89
CA PHE A 52 0.12 -19.90 -8.50
C PHE A 52 -0.97 -20.95 -8.25
N SER A 53 -1.89 -21.17 -9.21
CA SER A 53 -2.93 -22.19 -9.10
C SER A 53 -2.39 -23.62 -8.99
N LYS A 54 -1.17 -23.89 -9.47
CA LYS A 54 -0.53 -25.21 -9.48
C LYS A 54 0.24 -25.55 -8.22
N ILE A 55 0.53 -24.58 -7.35
CA ILE A 55 1.37 -24.79 -6.16
C ILE A 55 0.58 -24.91 -4.86
N HIS A 56 -0.75 -25.03 -4.93
CA HIS A 56 -1.60 -25.14 -3.73
C HIS A 56 -1.27 -26.38 -2.91
N ASN A 57 -0.88 -26.16 -1.63
CA ASN A 57 -0.68 -27.19 -0.62
C ASN A 57 -0.72 -26.56 0.78
N ASN A 58 -0.87 -27.40 1.82
CA ASN A 58 -1.02 -26.97 3.21
C ASN A 58 0.11 -26.06 3.72
N PHE A 59 1.35 -26.25 3.24
CA PHE A 59 2.47 -25.41 3.63
C PHE A 59 2.34 -23.98 3.06
N PHE A 60 2.05 -23.84 1.77
CA PHE A 60 1.86 -22.54 1.15
C PHE A 60 0.57 -21.87 1.61
N ASP A 61 -0.50 -22.63 1.89
CA ASP A 61 -1.72 -22.10 2.51
C ASP A 61 -1.40 -21.43 3.86
N PHE A 62 -0.61 -22.10 4.71
CA PHE A 62 -0.17 -21.54 5.98
C PHE A 62 0.67 -20.28 5.80
N VAL A 63 1.69 -20.33 4.92
CA VAL A 63 2.62 -19.20 4.69
C VAL A 63 1.88 -17.99 4.14
N PHE A 64 1.04 -18.16 3.11
CA PHE A 64 0.31 -17.05 2.51
C PHE A 64 -0.85 -16.52 3.36
N ASN A 65 -1.40 -17.34 4.27
CA ASN A 65 -2.32 -16.87 5.28
C ASN A 65 -1.67 -15.86 6.26
N ILE A 66 -0.39 -16.04 6.61
CA ILE A 66 0.34 -15.03 7.40
C ILE A 66 0.33 -13.68 6.67
N GLY A 67 0.66 -13.65 5.38
CA GLY A 67 0.60 -12.45 4.56
C GLY A 67 -0.82 -11.86 4.46
N HIS A 68 -1.83 -12.71 4.34
CA HIS A 68 -3.23 -12.28 4.34
C HIS A 68 -3.59 -11.52 5.62
N TRP A 69 -3.24 -12.08 6.80
CA TRP A 69 -3.50 -11.43 8.08
C TRP A 69 -2.72 -10.12 8.25
N TYR A 70 -1.47 -10.08 7.76
CA TYR A 70 -0.64 -8.88 7.82
C TYR A 70 -1.21 -7.70 7.03
N GLY A 71 -1.84 -7.93 5.88
CA GLY A 71 -2.47 -6.91 5.04
C GLY A 71 -3.83 -6.40 5.54
N LYS A 72 -4.34 -6.92 6.65
CA LYS A 72 -5.65 -6.50 7.16
C LYS A 72 -5.62 -5.16 7.89
N PRO A 73 -6.67 -4.35 7.76
CA PRO A 73 -6.74 -3.02 8.37
C PRO A 73 -6.58 -3.02 9.89
N TYR A 74 -7.05 -4.07 10.57
CA TYR A 74 -7.03 -4.13 12.04
C TYR A 74 -5.63 -4.18 12.63
N LEU A 75 -4.65 -4.83 11.98
CA LEU A 75 -3.25 -4.81 12.44
C LEU A 75 -2.69 -3.38 12.44
N THR A 76 -2.85 -2.69 11.31
CA THR A 76 -2.38 -1.31 11.15
C THR A 76 -3.09 -0.36 12.10
N PHE A 77 -4.41 -0.49 12.21
CA PHE A 77 -5.22 0.36 13.08
C PHE A 77 -4.92 0.12 14.57
N THR A 78 -4.76 -1.14 14.99
CA THR A 78 -4.37 -1.48 16.37
C THR A 78 -2.97 -0.95 16.69
N SER A 79 -2.02 -1.09 15.77
CA SER A 79 -0.65 -0.55 15.93
C SER A 79 -0.67 0.98 16.09
N PHE A 80 -1.47 1.68 15.27
CA PHE A 80 -1.71 3.11 15.43
C PHE A 80 -2.23 3.44 16.84
N LEU A 81 -3.32 2.79 17.26
CA LEU A 81 -3.95 3.08 18.56
C LEU A 81 -2.97 2.84 19.72
N LEU A 82 -2.27 1.71 19.72
CA LEU A 82 -1.31 1.37 20.78
C LEU A 82 -0.18 2.40 20.87
N LEU A 83 0.41 2.78 19.75
CA LEU A 83 1.51 3.76 19.75
C LEU A 83 1.01 5.17 20.03
N TYR A 84 -0.12 5.58 19.47
CA TYR A 84 -0.64 6.94 19.66
C TYR A 84 -1.11 7.17 21.10
N ILE A 85 -1.95 6.27 21.63
CA ILE A 85 -2.45 6.34 23.00
C ILE A 85 -1.31 6.10 24.00
N GLY A 86 -0.46 5.09 23.76
CA GLY A 86 0.72 4.82 24.59
C GLY A 86 1.64 6.04 24.68
N GLY A 87 1.91 6.70 23.53
CA GLY A 87 2.70 7.93 23.51
C GLY A 87 2.09 9.08 24.32
N ILE A 88 0.76 9.20 24.35
CA ILE A 88 0.06 10.16 25.21
C ILE A 88 0.22 9.79 26.68
N LEU A 89 -0.08 8.53 27.04
CA LEU A 89 -0.05 8.06 28.43
C LEU A 89 1.34 8.14 29.06
N PHE A 90 2.38 7.82 28.28
CA PHE A 90 3.77 7.90 28.75
C PHE A 90 4.45 9.24 28.46
N SER A 91 3.70 10.26 28.03
CA SER A 91 4.21 11.59 27.66
C SER A 91 5.39 11.54 26.67
N ASN A 92 5.39 10.55 25.77
CA ASN A 92 6.44 10.35 24.78
C ASN A 92 5.97 10.74 23.37
N ASN A 93 6.33 11.96 22.96
CA ASN A 93 5.93 12.50 21.67
C ASN A 93 6.45 11.68 20.49
N ARG A 94 7.64 11.07 20.58
CA ARG A 94 8.21 10.26 19.52
C ARG A 94 7.39 9.00 19.24
N ILE A 95 6.93 8.31 20.29
CA ILE A 95 6.05 7.14 20.16
C ILE A 95 4.70 7.55 19.58
N ARG A 96 4.11 8.65 20.07
CA ARG A 96 2.84 9.18 19.58
C ARG A 96 2.91 9.53 18.09
N GLU A 97 3.95 10.25 17.66
CA GLU A 97 4.15 10.63 16.27
C GLU A 97 4.37 9.41 15.36
N SER A 98 5.04 8.38 15.86
CA SER A 98 5.17 7.11 15.14
C SER A 98 3.81 6.45 14.88
N GLY A 99 2.94 6.44 15.88
CA GLY A 99 1.56 5.98 15.71
C GLY A 99 0.79 6.81 14.68
N TRP A 100 0.89 8.14 14.77
CA TRP A 100 0.21 9.03 13.83
C TRP A 100 0.65 8.81 12.38
N LYS A 101 1.93 8.64 12.10
CA LYS A 101 2.46 8.32 10.77
C LYS A 101 1.86 7.03 10.18
N ILE A 102 1.70 6.00 11.00
CA ILE A 102 1.06 4.74 10.57
C ILE A 102 -0.37 5.03 10.11
N PHE A 103 -1.14 5.77 10.91
CA PHE A 103 -2.51 6.14 10.57
C PHE A 103 -2.59 6.99 9.30
N GLU A 104 -1.72 7.98 9.17
CA GLU A 104 -1.65 8.90 8.05
C GLU A 104 -1.35 8.17 6.73
N ALA A 105 -0.34 7.31 6.71
CA ALA A 105 -0.01 6.51 5.54
C ALA A 105 -1.14 5.52 5.19
N PHE A 106 -1.80 4.93 6.19
CA PHE A 106 -2.96 4.07 5.99
C PHE A 106 -4.13 4.81 5.34
N VAL A 107 -4.48 5.98 5.85
CA VAL A 107 -5.61 6.79 5.32
C VAL A 107 -5.31 7.29 3.91
N LEU A 108 -4.14 7.89 3.69
CA LEU A 108 -3.77 8.44 2.39
C LEU A 108 -3.67 7.37 1.31
N SER A 109 -3.02 6.23 1.60
CA SER A 109 -2.96 5.10 0.67
C SER A 109 -4.35 4.52 0.41
N GLY A 110 -5.16 4.38 1.46
CA GLY A 110 -6.52 3.87 1.36
C GLY A 110 -7.42 4.72 0.47
N ILE A 111 -7.37 6.06 0.61
CA ILE A 111 -8.13 6.99 -0.23
C ILE A 111 -7.69 6.87 -1.69
N ILE A 112 -6.38 6.94 -1.98
CA ILE A 112 -5.85 6.87 -3.35
C ILE A 112 -6.28 5.56 -4.02
N VAL A 113 -6.06 4.43 -3.34
CA VAL A 113 -6.41 3.10 -3.85
C VAL A 113 -7.92 2.96 -4.07
N THR A 114 -8.75 3.45 -3.16
CA THR A 114 -10.21 3.39 -3.29
C THR A 114 -10.70 4.21 -4.47
N VAL A 115 -10.17 5.42 -4.67
CA VAL A 115 -10.52 6.26 -5.82
C VAL A 115 -10.15 5.56 -7.14
N ILE A 116 -8.94 5.01 -7.24
CA ILE A 116 -8.51 4.29 -8.46
C ILE A 116 -9.38 3.06 -8.71
N LYS A 117 -9.70 2.27 -7.65
CA LYS A 117 -10.62 1.12 -7.76
C LYS A 117 -11.95 1.50 -8.33
N SER A 118 -12.56 2.55 -7.80
CA SER A 118 -13.89 3.00 -8.23
C SER A 118 -13.90 3.54 -9.66
N ILE A 119 -12.80 4.18 -10.09
CA ILE A 119 -12.67 4.69 -11.45
C ILE A 119 -12.48 3.54 -12.45
N LEU A 120 -11.61 2.59 -12.15
CA LEU A 120 -11.23 1.54 -13.10
C LEU A 120 -12.17 0.33 -13.08
N GLY A 121 -12.62 -0.09 -11.90
CA GLY A 121 -13.58 -1.19 -11.79
C GLY A 121 -13.09 -2.50 -12.39
N ARG A 122 -11.83 -2.91 -12.13
CA ARG A 122 -11.26 -4.14 -12.71
C ARG A 122 -11.85 -5.38 -12.06
N TRP A 123 -12.24 -6.38 -12.87
CA TRP A 123 -12.70 -7.69 -12.41
C TRP A 123 -11.57 -8.49 -11.74
N ARG A 124 -11.92 -9.18 -10.64
CA ARG A 124 -10.99 -10.05 -9.93
C ARG A 124 -10.73 -11.36 -10.67
N PRO A 125 -9.55 -12.01 -10.48
CA PRO A 125 -9.21 -13.25 -11.16
C PRO A 125 -10.26 -14.35 -10.98
N TYR A 126 -10.75 -14.59 -9.77
CA TYR A 126 -11.72 -15.64 -9.46
C TYR A 126 -13.07 -15.48 -10.17
N THR A 127 -13.36 -14.35 -10.77
CA THR A 127 -14.60 -14.09 -11.50
C THR A 127 -14.58 -14.61 -12.94
N GLU A 128 -13.43 -15.06 -13.43
CA GLU A 128 -13.20 -15.63 -14.78
C GLU A 128 -13.52 -14.68 -15.98
N HIS A 129 -13.68 -13.39 -15.73
CA HIS A 129 -13.92 -12.40 -16.79
C HIS A 129 -12.66 -12.00 -17.57
N GLY A 130 -11.47 -12.45 -17.11
CA GLY A 130 -10.20 -12.12 -17.71
C GLY A 130 -9.54 -10.85 -17.15
N ASN A 131 -8.24 -10.73 -17.40
CA ASN A 131 -7.39 -9.69 -16.79
C ASN A 131 -7.55 -8.28 -17.43
N PHE A 132 -8.20 -8.18 -18.59
CA PHE A 132 -8.53 -6.92 -19.25
C PHE A 132 -10.01 -6.53 -19.11
N ALA A 133 -10.76 -7.20 -18.25
CA ALA A 133 -12.17 -6.85 -17.99
C ALA A 133 -12.27 -5.72 -16.96
N PHE A 134 -12.88 -4.60 -17.37
CA PHE A 134 -13.09 -3.40 -16.57
C PHE A 134 -14.53 -2.97 -16.59
N TYR A 135 -15.01 -2.45 -15.45
CA TYR A 135 -16.33 -1.85 -15.31
C TYR A 135 -16.18 -0.46 -14.69
N PHE A 136 -15.89 0.53 -15.52
CA PHE A 136 -15.51 1.88 -15.11
C PHE A 136 -16.58 2.59 -14.28
N LEU A 137 -16.12 3.46 -13.35
CA LEU A 137 -16.95 4.30 -12.49
C LEU A 137 -17.94 3.49 -11.65
N THR A 138 -17.43 2.43 -11.01
CA THR A 138 -18.23 1.54 -10.17
C THR A 138 -18.04 1.83 -8.69
N PHE A 139 -19.14 1.82 -7.95
CA PHE A 139 -19.20 1.76 -6.48
C PHE A 139 -19.86 0.46 -6.03
N GLY A 140 -19.93 -0.51 -6.91
CA GLY A 140 -20.67 -1.76 -6.79
C GLY A 140 -19.94 -2.85 -6.01
N PRO A 141 -20.27 -4.12 -6.28
CA PRO A 141 -19.76 -5.27 -5.56
C PRO A 141 -18.23 -5.38 -5.66
N ASN A 142 -17.65 -6.02 -4.64
CA ASN A 142 -16.19 -6.17 -4.47
C ASN A 142 -15.51 -6.91 -5.64
N ASP A 143 -16.27 -7.64 -6.44
CA ASP A 143 -15.78 -8.41 -7.60
C ASP A 143 -15.16 -7.54 -8.69
N HIS A 144 -15.60 -6.27 -8.80
CA HIS A 144 -15.07 -5.28 -9.75
C HIS A 144 -14.01 -4.36 -9.15
N LEU A 145 -13.58 -4.59 -7.91
CA LEU A 145 -12.66 -3.72 -7.20
C LEU A 145 -11.29 -4.38 -7.03
N SER A 146 -10.73 -4.92 -8.14
CA SER A 146 -9.45 -5.60 -8.10
C SER A 146 -8.26 -4.62 -8.09
N LEU A 147 -8.18 -3.70 -9.02
CA LEU A 147 -7.01 -2.82 -9.26
C LEU A 147 -7.17 -1.44 -8.59
N PRO A 148 -6.25 -1.03 -7.72
CA PRO A 148 -5.14 -1.73 -7.09
C PRO A 148 -5.57 -2.56 -5.86
N SER A 149 -4.69 -3.46 -5.36
CA SER A 149 -4.98 -4.27 -4.17
C SER A 149 -5.00 -3.45 -2.87
N GLY A 150 -6.13 -3.49 -2.13
CA GLY A 150 -6.26 -2.77 -0.86
C GLY A 150 -5.41 -3.35 0.27
N ASP A 151 -5.40 -4.68 0.44
CA ASP A 151 -4.61 -5.36 1.47
C ASP A 151 -3.10 -5.14 1.25
N VAL A 152 -2.65 -5.16 -0.02
CA VAL A 152 -1.25 -4.85 -0.36
C VAL A 152 -0.90 -3.39 -0.09
N ALA A 153 -1.81 -2.48 -0.40
CA ALA A 153 -1.62 -1.07 -0.10
C ALA A 153 -1.42 -0.82 1.41
N ILE A 154 -2.26 -1.44 2.24
CA ILE A 154 -2.14 -1.37 3.71
C ILE A 154 -0.79 -1.95 4.16
N ALA A 155 -0.43 -3.14 3.69
CA ALA A 155 0.81 -3.82 4.07
C ALA A 155 2.05 -2.98 3.70
N PHE A 156 2.12 -2.43 2.49
CA PHE A 156 3.25 -1.62 2.05
C PHE A 156 3.29 -0.25 2.71
N ALA A 157 2.15 0.43 2.93
CA ALA A 157 2.10 1.67 3.67
C ALA A 157 2.62 1.50 5.10
N PHE A 158 2.12 0.49 5.81
CA PHE A 158 2.55 0.13 7.15
C PHE A 158 4.05 -0.22 7.19
N SER A 159 4.48 -1.14 6.33
CA SER A 159 5.89 -1.58 6.28
C SER A 159 6.84 -0.42 5.97
N THR A 160 6.49 0.48 5.07
CA THR A 160 7.33 1.63 4.71
C THR A 160 7.50 2.57 5.90
N VAL A 161 6.41 2.87 6.61
CA VAL A 161 6.48 3.74 7.78
C VAL A 161 7.31 3.10 8.89
N VAL A 162 7.03 1.85 9.23
CA VAL A 162 7.72 1.14 10.33
C VAL A 162 9.19 0.86 9.98
N ALA A 163 9.50 0.55 8.72
CA ALA A 163 10.89 0.42 8.25
C ALA A 163 11.70 1.71 8.42
N GLY A 164 11.04 2.88 8.40
CA GLY A 164 11.66 4.18 8.64
C GLY A 164 11.97 4.51 10.10
N PHE A 165 11.48 3.73 11.08
CA PHE A 165 11.71 4.01 12.49
C PHE A 165 13.16 3.78 12.94
N PHE A 166 13.86 2.85 12.28
CA PHE A 166 15.25 2.50 12.61
C PHE A 166 16.09 2.40 11.34
N ASP A 167 17.34 2.88 11.41
CA ASP A 167 18.29 2.70 10.32
C ASP A 167 19.02 1.36 10.44
N ASN A 168 18.28 0.28 10.27
CA ASN A 168 18.78 -1.09 10.33
C ASN A 168 18.28 -1.88 9.12
N LYS A 169 19.21 -2.49 8.37
CA LYS A 169 18.90 -3.25 7.15
C LYS A 169 18.02 -4.48 7.44
N ALA A 170 18.30 -5.24 8.48
CA ALA A 170 17.51 -6.43 8.82
C ALA A 170 16.06 -6.05 9.20
N TRP A 171 15.90 -4.93 9.94
CA TRP A 171 14.60 -4.36 10.26
C TRP A 171 13.79 -4.01 8.99
N LYS A 172 14.41 -3.29 8.06
CA LYS A 172 13.77 -2.91 6.79
C LYS A 172 13.41 -4.14 5.96
N ILE A 173 14.34 -5.10 5.82
CA ILE A 173 14.11 -6.35 5.08
C ILE A 173 12.92 -7.12 5.68
N PHE A 174 12.87 -7.27 7.01
CA PHE A 174 11.78 -7.99 7.68
C PHE A 174 10.40 -7.41 7.31
N TRP A 175 10.22 -6.10 7.49
CA TRP A 175 8.92 -5.48 7.22
C TRP A 175 8.52 -5.49 5.75
N PHE A 176 9.47 -5.22 4.84
CA PHE A 176 9.17 -5.35 3.40
C PHE A 176 8.92 -6.79 2.97
N SER A 177 9.58 -7.78 3.58
CA SER A 177 9.28 -9.20 3.33
C SER A 177 7.85 -9.56 3.72
N MET A 178 7.33 -9.02 4.83
CA MET A 178 5.94 -9.20 5.24
C MET A 178 4.96 -8.58 4.25
N ALA A 179 5.27 -7.39 3.73
CA ALA A 179 4.45 -6.75 2.70
C ALA A 179 4.47 -7.54 1.37
N VAL A 180 5.63 -8.04 0.95
CA VAL A 180 5.76 -8.92 -0.22
C VAL A 180 4.99 -10.22 -0.02
N LEU A 181 5.06 -10.81 1.17
CA LEU A 181 4.28 -11.99 1.50
C LEU A 181 2.77 -11.75 1.38
N THR A 182 2.30 -10.55 1.79
CA THR A 182 0.91 -10.14 1.53
C THR A 182 0.60 -10.10 0.03
N ALA A 183 1.46 -9.46 -0.77
CA ALA A 183 1.27 -9.34 -2.21
C ALA A 183 1.17 -10.70 -2.90
N LEU A 184 2.09 -11.61 -2.60
CA LEU A 184 2.09 -12.98 -3.12
C LEU A 184 0.86 -13.76 -2.64
N GLY A 185 0.47 -13.61 -1.37
CA GLY A 185 -0.72 -14.23 -0.82
C GLY A 185 -2.01 -13.78 -1.50
N ARG A 186 -2.10 -12.51 -1.96
CA ARG A 186 -3.29 -12.05 -2.71
C ARG A 186 -3.39 -12.67 -4.09
N ILE A 187 -2.27 -12.94 -4.75
CA ILE A 187 -2.25 -13.67 -6.02
C ILE A 187 -2.58 -15.15 -5.78
N TYR A 188 -1.93 -15.77 -4.80
CA TYR A 188 -2.15 -17.17 -4.42
C TYR A 188 -3.61 -17.49 -4.11
N HIS A 189 -4.31 -16.61 -3.40
CA HIS A 189 -5.73 -16.76 -3.10
C HIS A 189 -6.67 -16.32 -4.23
N ASP A 190 -6.17 -16.13 -5.44
CA ASP A 190 -6.92 -15.72 -6.64
C ASP A 190 -7.76 -14.43 -6.48
N GLN A 191 -7.32 -13.54 -5.58
CA GLN A 191 -8.03 -12.30 -5.24
C GLN A 191 -7.60 -11.11 -6.08
N HIS A 192 -6.36 -11.11 -6.57
CA HIS A 192 -5.76 -10.00 -7.30
C HIS A 192 -4.80 -10.49 -8.38
N TRP A 193 -4.72 -9.73 -9.45
CA TRP A 193 -3.74 -9.91 -10.50
C TRP A 193 -2.36 -9.41 -10.06
N LEU A 194 -1.27 -9.84 -10.73
CA LEU A 194 0.09 -9.36 -10.46
C LEU A 194 0.17 -7.82 -10.57
N THR A 195 -0.42 -7.25 -11.61
CA THR A 195 -0.45 -5.80 -11.82
C THR A 195 -1.18 -5.05 -10.71
N ASP A 196 -2.24 -5.63 -10.11
CA ASP A 196 -2.97 -5.02 -9.00
C ASP A 196 -2.08 -4.85 -7.75
N VAL A 197 -1.25 -5.86 -7.47
CA VAL A 197 -0.36 -5.83 -6.30
C VAL A 197 0.85 -4.94 -6.53
N ILE A 198 1.41 -4.91 -7.75
CA ILE A 198 2.53 -4.01 -8.09
C ILE A 198 2.11 -2.55 -7.95
N LEU A 199 0.97 -2.16 -8.53
CA LEU A 199 0.51 -0.78 -8.45
C LEU A 199 0.25 -0.35 -7.01
N ALA A 200 -0.40 -1.21 -6.22
CA ALA A 200 -0.64 -0.96 -4.80
C ALA A 200 0.66 -0.78 -4.01
N ALA A 201 1.64 -1.64 -4.24
CA ALA A 201 2.95 -1.58 -3.58
C ALA A 201 3.68 -0.26 -3.90
N VAL A 202 3.70 0.14 -5.17
CA VAL A 202 4.36 1.39 -5.61
C VAL A 202 3.68 2.61 -4.98
N ILE A 203 2.35 2.74 -5.12
CA ILE A 203 1.58 3.86 -4.55
C ILE A 203 1.84 3.99 -3.05
N SER A 204 1.68 2.89 -2.31
CA SER A 204 1.72 2.93 -0.85
C SER A 204 3.14 3.10 -0.28
N THR A 205 4.16 2.60 -1.00
CA THR A 205 5.55 2.89 -0.66
C THR A 205 5.87 4.38 -0.88
N CYS A 206 5.40 4.98 -1.97
CA CYS A 206 5.57 6.42 -2.19
C CYS A 206 4.90 7.25 -1.10
N VAL A 207 3.65 6.92 -0.75
CA VAL A 207 2.92 7.58 0.34
C VAL A 207 3.68 7.46 1.67
N GLY A 208 4.07 6.24 2.06
CA GLY A 208 4.80 6.01 3.30
C GLY A 208 6.14 6.76 3.38
N ASN A 209 6.84 6.89 2.25
CA ASN A 209 8.08 7.66 2.17
C ASN A 209 7.83 9.17 2.36
N VAL A 210 6.77 9.72 1.77
CA VAL A 210 6.41 11.14 1.98
C VAL A 210 6.11 11.39 3.45
N VAL A 211 5.27 10.56 4.07
CA VAL A 211 4.93 10.65 5.50
C VAL A 211 6.17 10.57 6.40
N ASN A 212 7.12 9.69 6.07
CA ASN A 212 8.38 9.58 6.83
C ASN A 212 9.27 10.82 6.69
N ASN A 213 9.36 11.42 5.49
CA ASN A 213 10.28 12.51 5.20
C ASN A 213 9.78 13.87 5.73
N ASN A 214 8.50 14.19 5.53
CA ASN A 214 7.95 15.50 5.94
C ASN A 214 8.02 15.71 7.47
N SER A 215 7.87 14.66 8.25
CA SER A 215 7.99 14.74 9.70
C SER A 215 9.44 14.93 10.19
N ARG A 216 10.46 14.58 9.40
CA ARG A 216 11.87 14.91 9.72
C ARG A 216 12.14 16.41 9.58
N VAL A 217 11.61 17.01 8.51
CA VAL A 217 11.75 18.45 8.29
C VAL A 217 11.13 19.25 9.42
N ASN A 218 9.97 18.85 9.92
CA ASN A 218 9.30 19.52 11.03
C ASN A 218 9.99 19.32 12.41
N SER A 219 10.80 18.27 12.58
CA SER A 219 11.56 18.03 13.82
C SER A 219 12.90 18.76 13.85
N GLU A 220 13.42 19.22 12.72
CA GLU A 220 14.65 20.02 12.63
C GLU A 220 14.38 21.54 12.77
N LEU A 221 13.11 21.94 12.66
CA LEU A 221 12.68 23.33 12.78
C LEU A 221 12.12 23.69 14.17
N THR A 222 12.08 22.76 15.11
CA THR A 222 11.61 22.91 16.51
C THR A 222 12.70 22.61 17.51
#